data_b1631550d27aedf8ec2253e8cbfed6af
#
_entry.id   b1631550d27aedf8ec2253e8cbfed6af
#
_cell.length_a   1.000
_cell.length_b   1.000
_cell.length_c   1.000
_cell.angle_alpha   90.00
_cell.angle_beta   90.00
_cell.angle_gamma   90.00
#
_symmetry.space_group_name_H-M   'P 1'
#
loop_
_entity.id
_entity.type
_entity.pdbx_description
1 polymer ?
#
loop_
_entity_poly.entity_id
_entity_poly.type
_entity_poly.pdbx_seq_one_letter_code
_entity_poly.pdbx_strand_id
1 'polypeptide(L)'
;MPWINEDLCVGCGICVDDCPVDAISMEDEKAKINMEDCIRCGTCHSVCPQEAVRHDSEKIPEVVKANVEETERFMRACEKHLGDANEKYKCLQRMKKHFNKEKIIAEKTLEELENIKI
;
A
#
# COMPACT_ATOMS: atom_id res chain seq x y z
N MET A 1 4.59 -0.83 5.33
CA MET A 1 5.45 -1.34 4.25
C MET A 1 6.33 -0.24 3.73
N PRO A 2 7.63 -0.43 3.59
CA PRO A 2 8.51 0.65 3.13
C PRO A 2 8.33 0.94 1.64
N TRP A 3 8.53 2.17 1.26
CA TRP A 3 8.57 2.61 -0.13
C TRP A 3 9.64 3.68 -0.28
N ILE A 4 10.14 3.84 -1.49
CA ILE A 4 11.19 4.81 -1.79
C ILE A 4 10.55 6.06 -2.41
N ASN A 5 10.78 7.22 -1.78
CA ASN A 5 10.41 8.49 -2.36
C ASN A 5 11.49 8.89 -3.37
N GLU A 6 11.20 8.78 -4.66
CA GLU A 6 12.16 9.04 -5.74
C GLU A 6 12.65 10.49 -5.77
N ASP A 7 11.83 11.43 -5.29
CA ASP A 7 12.22 12.83 -5.22
C ASP A 7 13.31 13.07 -4.16
N LEU A 8 13.33 12.27 -3.11
CA LEU A 8 14.33 12.37 -2.05
C LEU A 8 15.53 11.43 -2.28
N CYS A 9 15.34 10.35 -3.02
CA CYS A 9 16.41 9.39 -3.30
C CYS A 9 17.46 9.99 -4.22
N VAL A 10 18.72 9.94 -3.79
CA VAL A 10 19.86 10.46 -4.57
C VAL A 10 20.69 9.35 -5.23
N GLY A 11 20.24 8.10 -5.13
CA GLY A 11 20.93 6.99 -5.78
C GLY A 11 22.22 6.55 -5.08
N CYS A 12 22.37 6.80 -3.78
CA CYS A 12 23.61 6.49 -3.04
C CYS A 12 23.88 4.98 -2.88
N GLY A 13 22.85 4.13 -2.99
CA GLY A 13 23.00 2.68 -2.92
C GLY A 13 23.21 2.08 -1.53
N ILE A 14 23.22 2.88 -0.48
CA ILE A 14 23.45 2.40 0.89
C ILE A 14 22.39 1.39 1.32
N CYS A 15 21.12 1.67 1.02
CA CYS A 15 20.02 0.76 1.36
C CYS A 15 20.11 -0.57 0.61
N VAL A 16 20.60 -0.55 -0.63
CA VAL A 16 20.82 -1.77 -1.43
C VAL A 16 21.84 -2.67 -0.74
N ASP A 17 22.97 -2.09 -0.33
CA ASP A 17 24.07 -2.84 0.30
C ASP A 17 23.68 -3.38 1.67
N ASP A 18 22.85 -2.65 2.41
CA ASP A 18 22.46 -3.01 3.78
C ASP A 18 21.20 -3.88 3.86
N CYS A 19 20.52 -4.14 2.74
CA CYS A 19 19.36 -5.03 2.75
C CYS A 19 19.81 -6.48 2.96
N PRO A 20 19.39 -7.13 4.06
CA PRO A 20 19.85 -8.49 4.37
C PRO A 20 19.34 -9.58 3.43
N VAL A 21 18.33 -9.30 2.65
CA VAL A 21 17.69 -10.25 1.74
C VAL A 21 17.75 -9.80 0.27
N ASP A 22 18.54 -8.79 -0.03
CA ASP A 22 18.72 -8.26 -1.40
C ASP A 22 17.39 -7.89 -2.08
N ALA A 23 16.44 -7.35 -1.31
CA ALA A 23 15.13 -6.96 -1.82
C ALA A 23 15.13 -5.58 -2.51
N ILE A 24 16.25 -4.86 -2.48
CA ILE A 24 16.36 -3.52 -3.03
C ILE A 24 17.34 -3.53 -4.19
N SER A 25 16.93 -2.95 -5.32
CA SER A 25 17.77 -2.80 -6.51
C SER A 25 17.78 -1.34 -6.96
N MET A 26 18.75 -1.01 -7.81
CA MET A 26 18.84 0.33 -8.42
C MET A 26 18.23 0.28 -9.82
N GLU A 27 17.31 1.19 -10.09
CA GLU A 27 16.71 1.40 -11.40
C GLU A 27 16.71 2.90 -11.69
N ASP A 28 17.25 3.32 -12.85
CA ASP A 28 17.30 4.72 -13.25
C ASP A 28 17.89 5.65 -12.16
N GLU A 29 18.95 5.20 -11.50
CA GLU A 29 19.64 5.92 -10.42
C GLU A 29 18.81 6.11 -9.15
N LYS A 30 17.71 5.36 -9.02
CA LYS A 30 16.84 5.37 -7.83
C LYS A 30 16.70 3.96 -7.28
N ALA A 31 16.57 3.85 -5.98
CA ALA A 31 16.33 2.57 -5.33
C ALA A 31 14.87 2.12 -5.51
N LYS A 32 14.67 0.83 -5.69
CA LYS A 32 13.36 0.18 -5.77
C LYS A 32 13.33 -1.00 -4.82
N ILE A 33 12.24 -1.17 -4.10
CA ILE A 33 12.05 -2.29 -3.17
C ILE A 33 11.15 -3.34 -3.84
N ASN A 34 11.66 -4.59 -3.90
CA ASN A 34 10.84 -5.73 -4.29
C ASN A 34 10.09 -6.23 -3.05
N MET A 35 8.81 -5.95 -2.97
CA MET A 35 7.99 -6.27 -1.80
C MET A 35 7.75 -7.77 -1.62
N GLU A 36 7.96 -8.58 -2.66
CA GLU A 36 7.87 -10.04 -2.54
C GLU A 36 9.03 -10.61 -1.72
N ASP A 37 10.20 -9.97 -1.80
CA ASP A 37 11.40 -10.42 -1.11
C ASP A 37 11.61 -9.70 0.23
N CYS A 38 11.01 -8.54 0.44
CA CYS A 38 11.20 -7.71 1.62
C CYS A 38 10.65 -8.39 2.89
N ILE A 39 11.50 -8.50 3.90
CA ILE A 39 11.13 -9.08 5.21
C ILE A 39 10.71 -8.02 6.24
N ARG A 40 10.60 -6.78 5.84
CA ARG A 40 10.15 -5.65 6.69
C ARG A 40 11.02 -5.43 7.93
N CYS A 41 12.32 -5.57 7.79
CA CYS A 41 13.25 -5.40 8.91
C CYS A 41 13.50 -3.93 9.29
N GLY A 42 13.21 -2.98 8.40
CA GLY A 42 13.38 -1.54 8.66
C GLY A 42 14.81 -1.01 8.52
N THR A 43 15.77 -1.85 8.15
CA THR A 43 17.17 -1.43 8.03
C THR A 43 17.35 -0.31 7.01
N CYS A 44 16.73 -0.43 5.84
CA CYS A 44 16.82 0.60 4.78
C CYS A 44 16.29 1.96 5.24
N HIS A 45 15.24 1.97 6.05
CA HIS A 45 14.70 3.20 6.62
C HIS A 45 15.72 3.89 7.55
N SER A 46 16.43 3.10 8.34
CA SER A 46 17.41 3.60 9.33
C SER A 46 18.69 4.13 8.68
N VAL A 47 19.11 3.57 7.54
CA VAL A 47 20.42 3.88 6.94
C VAL A 47 20.36 4.94 5.84
N CYS A 48 19.17 5.32 5.36
CA CYS A 48 19.06 6.30 4.28
C CYS A 48 19.36 7.72 4.80
N PRO A 49 20.44 8.37 4.32
CA PRO A 49 20.82 9.71 4.80
C PRO A 49 19.87 10.80 4.32
N GLN A 50 19.09 10.54 3.26
CA GLN A 50 18.12 11.47 2.71
C GLN A 50 16.71 11.25 3.23
N GLU A 51 16.53 10.26 4.11
CA GLU A 51 15.21 9.86 4.61
C GLU A 51 14.22 9.58 3.47
N ALA A 52 14.72 9.01 2.36
CA ALA A 52 13.92 8.69 1.18
C ALA A 52 13.10 7.41 1.36
N VAL A 53 13.48 6.55 2.31
CA VAL A 53 12.72 5.34 2.63
C VAL A 53 11.64 5.69 3.63
N ARG A 54 10.38 5.61 3.18
CA ARG A 54 9.22 6.08 3.95
C ARG A 54 8.29 4.91 4.25
N HIS A 55 7.37 5.10 5.20
CA HIS A 55 6.33 4.12 5.52
C HIS A 55 5.06 4.40 4.72
N ASP A 56 4.35 3.35 4.35
CA ASP A 56 3.10 3.46 3.59
C ASP A 56 1.96 4.10 4.40
N SER A 57 2.08 4.22 5.71
CA SER A 57 1.14 5.00 6.52
C SER A 57 1.03 6.46 6.06
N GLU A 58 2.08 7.00 5.45
CA GLU A 58 2.06 8.33 4.87
C GLU A 58 1.16 8.42 3.62
N LYS A 59 0.87 7.28 3.00
CA LYS A 59 0.03 7.16 1.81
C LYS A 59 -1.44 6.86 2.12
N ILE A 60 -1.82 6.77 3.39
CA ILE A 60 -3.22 6.49 3.76
C ILE A 60 -4.21 7.42 3.06
N PRO A 61 -4.03 8.76 3.05
CA PRO A 61 -4.96 9.64 2.35
C PRO A 61 -5.05 9.36 0.85
N GLU A 62 -3.93 9.03 0.20
CA GLU A 62 -3.90 8.71 -1.23
C GLU A 62 -4.62 7.40 -1.52
N VAL A 63 -4.45 6.39 -0.66
CA VAL A 63 -5.13 5.09 -0.80
C VAL A 63 -6.62 5.25 -0.63
N VAL A 64 -7.05 6.04 0.36
CA VAL A 64 -8.48 6.34 0.58
C VAL A 64 -9.08 7.00 -0.66
N LYS A 65 -8.40 8.00 -1.21
CA LYS A 65 -8.83 8.71 -2.41
C LYS A 65 -8.94 7.76 -3.60
N ALA A 66 -7.94 6.91 -3.80
CA ALA A 66 -7.95 5.93 -4.89
C ALA A 66 -9.10 4.93 -4.75
N ASN A 67 -9.39 4.47 -3.54
CA ASN A 67 -10.52 3.58 -3.27
C ASN A 67 -11.86 4.24 -3.58
N VAL A 68 -12.02 5.52 -3.24
CA VAL A 68 -13.23 6.29 -3.53
C VAL A 68 -13.40 6.46 -5.04
N GLU A 69 -12.34 6.85 -5.75
CA GLU A 69 -12.36 7.03 -7.20
C GLU A 69 -12.68 5.71 -7.93
N GLU A 70 -12.12 4.60 -7.48
CA GLU A 70 -12.42 3.28 -8.03
C GLU A 70 -13.87 2.89 -7.81
N THR A 71 -14.42 3.16 -6.62
CA THR A 71 -15.82 2.92 -6.30
C THR A 71 -16.74 3.74 -7.22
N GLU A 72 -16.43 5.01 -7.42
CA GLU A 72 -17.21 5.87 -8.32
C GLU A 72 -17.15 5.37 -9.76
N ARG A 73 -16.02 4.86 -10.19
CA ARG A 73 -15.84 4.25 -11.51
C ARG A 73 -16.74 3.02 -11.67
N PHE A 74 -16.78 2.14 -10.67
CA PHE A 74 -17.65 0.96 -10.68
C PHE A 74 -19.13 1.35 -10.66
N MET A 75 -19.49 2.38 -9.90
CA MET A 75 -20.87 2.89 -9.86
C MET A 75 -21.33 3.35 -11.25
N ARG A 76 -20.48 4.10 -11.94
CA ARG A 76 -20.79 4.55 -13.32
C ARG A 76 -20.89 3.36 -14.28
N ALA A 77 -20.01 2.38 -14.14
CA ALA A 77 -20.01 1.18 -14.97
C ALA A 77 -21.28 0.35 -14.74
N CYS A 78 -21.72 0.20 -13.49
CA CYS A 78 -22.96 -0.51 -13.16
C CYS A 78 -24.18 0.18 -13.75
N GLU A 79 -24.25 1.49 -13.64
CA GLU A 79 -25.34 2.28 -14.22
C GLU A 79 -25.39 2.11 -15.76
N LYS A 80 -24.22 2.21 -16.40
CA LYS A 80 -24.09 2.10 -17.86
C LYS A 80 -24.45 0.71 -18.38
N HIS A 81 -23.90 -0.34 -17.75
CA HIS A 81 -24.03 -1.70 -18.27
C HIS A 81 -25.28 -2.44 -17.81
N LEU A 82 -25.85 -2.07 -16.68
CA LEU A 82 -27.07 -2.67 -16.14
C LEU A 82 -28.33 -1.84 -16.41
N GLY A 83 -28.16 -0.64 -16.98
CA GLY A 83 -29.25 0.17 -17.52
C GLY A 83 -30.20 0.79 -16.51
N ASP A 84 -29.90 0.73 -15.21
CA ASP A 84 -30.73 1.23 -14.14
C ASP A 84 -29.94 2.11 -13.18
N ALA A 85 -30.45 3.32 -12.90
CA ALA A 85 -29.84 4.24 -11.95
C ALA A 85 -29.74 3.65 -10.52
N ASN A 86 -30.64 2.73 -10.15
CA ASN A 86 -30.59 2.05 -8.85
C ASN A 86 -29.40 1.11 -8.72
N GLU A 87 -28.85 0.63 -9.82
CA GLU A 87 -27.66 -0.22 -9.81
C GLU A 87 -26.41 0.52 -9.28
N LYS A 88 -26.40 1.82 -9.45
CA LYS A 88 -25.36 2.70 -8.88
C LYS A 88 -25.35 2.61 -7.34
N TYR A 89 -26.51 2.68 -6.72
CA TYR A 89 -26.65 2.54 -5.26
C TYR A 89 -26.32 1.13 -4.78
N LYS A 90 -26.74 0.12 -5.53
CA LYS A 90 -26.43 -1.28 -5.22
C LYS A 90 -24.93 -1.52 -5.27
N CYS A 91 -24.25 -0.96 -6.26
CA CYS A 91 -22.79 -1.02 -6.37
C CYS A 91 -22.13 -0.35 -5.17
N LEU A 92 -22.57 0.82 -4.78
CA LEU A 92 -22.08 1.52 -3.60
C LEU A 92 -22.21 0.65 -2.34
N GLN A 93 -23.38 0.01 -2.16
CA GLN A 93 -23.60 -0.86 -1.01
C GLN A 93 -22.67 -2.08 -1.03
N ARG A 94 -22.44 -2.67 -2.21
CA ARG A 94 -21.50 -3.78 -2.36
C ARG A 94 -20.07 -3.37 -1.98
N MET A 95 -19.66 -2.18 -2.41
CA MET A 95 -18.32 -1.66 -2.08
C MET A 95 -18.17 -1.33 -0.59
N LYS A 96 -19.22 -0.81 0.03
CA LYS A 96 -19.23 -0.60 1.49
C LYS A 96 -19.08 -1.92 2.25
N LYS A 97 -19.74 -2.98 1.80
CA LYS A 97 -19.60 -4.33 2.38
C LYS A 97 -18.18 -4.85 2.21
N HIS A 98 -17.59 -4.62 1.04
CA HIS A 98 -16.21 -5.04 0.76
C HIS A 98 -15.23 -4.38 1.74
N PHE A 99 -15.28 -3.06 1.89
CA PHE A 99 -14.37 -2.35 2.80
C PHE A 99 -14.65 -2.65 4.26
N ASN A 100 -15.92 -2.87 4.64
CA ASN A 100 -16.24 -3.31 6.00
C ASN A 100 -15.65 -4.68 6.30
N LYS A 101 -15.68 -5.59 5.33
CA LYS A 101 -15.01 -6.90 5.45
C LYS A 101 -13.50 -6.73 5.63
N GLU A 102 -12.87 -5.87 4.84
CA GLU A 102 -11.44 -5.59 4.94
C GLU A 102 -11.08 -5.04 6.33
N LYS A 103 -11.91 -4.15 6.86
CA LYS A 103 -11.76 -3.61 8.21
C LYS A 103 -11.81 -4.71 9.27
N ILE A 104 -12.81 -5.58 9.18
CA ILE A 104 -12.98 -6.71 10.12
C ILE A 104 -11.80 -7.66 10.05
N ILE A 105 -11.32 -7.97 8.83
CA ILE A 105 -10.15 -8.82 8.64
C ILE A 105 -8.93 -8.20 9.32
N ALA A 106 -8.71 -6.90 9.13
CA ALA A 106 -7.58 -6.19 9.73
C ALA A 106 -7.68 -6.21 11.26
N GLU A 107 -8.86 -5.94 11.82
CA GLU A 107 -9.10 -5.95 13.27
C GLU A 107 -8.83 -7.33 13.87
N LYS A 108 -9.37 -8.39 13.25
CA LYS A 108 -9.16 -9.76 13.73
C LYS A 108 -7.72 -10.22 13.58
N THR A 109 -7.07 -9.81 12.51
CA THR A 109 -5.65 -10.10 12.29
C THR A 109 -4.82 -9.46 13.41
N LEU A 110 -5.09 -8.20 13.76
CA LEU A 110 -4.39 -7.54 14.85
C LEU A 110 -4.59 -8.25 16.19
N GLU A 111 -5.80 -8.76 16.47
CA GLU A 111 -6.08 -9.54 17.68
C GLU A 111 -5.21 -10.81 17.74
N GLU A 112 -5.10 -11.53 16.62
CA GLU A 112 -4.27 -12.73 16.54
C GLU A 112 -2.77 -12.42 16.66
N LEU A 113 -2.33 -11.29 16.08
CA LEU A 113 -0.94 -10.87 16.19
C LEU A 113 -0.53 -10.53 17.61
N GLU A 114 -1.44 -10.03 18.43
CA GLU A 114 -1.19 -9.77 19.85
C GLU A 114 -0.93 -11.05 20.66
N ASN A 115 -1.43 -12.18 20.17
CA ASN A 115 -1.24 -13.50 20.80
C ASN A 115 0.05 -14.19 20.36
N ILE A 116 0.78 -13.64 19.41
CA ILE A 116 2.07 -14.20 18.98
C ILE A 116 3.10 -13.99 20.07
N LYS A 117 3.72 -15.08 20.49
CA LYS A 117 4.80 -15.05 21.47
C LYS A 117 6.15 -14.92 20.77
N ILE A 118 6.95 -14.02 21.28
CA ILE A 118 8.28 -13.78 20.75
C ILE A 118 9.31 -14.50 21.62
#